data_4da28e9a5aac68a6591ffab6ddcaa137
#
_entry.id   4da28e9a5aac68a6591ffab6ddcaa137
#
_cell.length_a   1.000
_cell.length_b   1.000
_cell.length_c   1.000
_cell.angle_alpha   90.00
_cell.angle_beta   90.00
_cell.angle_gamma   90.00
#
_symmetry.space_group_name_H-M   'P 1'
#
loop_
_entity.id
_entity.type
_entity.pdbx_description
1 polymer ?
#
loop_
_entity_poly.entity_id
_entity_poly.type
_entity_poly.pdbx_seq_one_letter_code
_entity_poly.pdbx_strand_id
1 'polypeptide(L)'
;VNNYLLTNIQPNSYFTKNTYLDQSFILTAPEMPFTDELKQALDRWSIKTIYSEGESNREYTSTASASTMSGPADTSVGLSQQSDSEKLKKAEDFYTAFLFFVENMFVRATVSDELSEKAVTDKIKDMIEYIKEDRRFLMRVLRNIEPAPDKNYLATHSVRSTIISIIIGTYLKLPNHRLIELGVSALMHEIGMLKLPSQIYLSQRPLTAQEQKAIISHPVLGYSMLKAFNFPLPICLSALEHHERENGTGYPRRLPGEKISLYAKIIAVACSYEALSSKRPHKEAKDGYTGMLELLKNEGKQYDETIVRALVLSLSIYPIGLYVLLSNGKKGQVVDVNPENPRFPVVQVFGEYTPDGKIKMMQTSPNNLTIVRPLNRTEIDT
;
A
#
# COMPACT_ATOMS: atom_id res chain seq x y z
N VAL A 1 15.51 -10.65 24.90
CA VAL A 1 15.60 -10.14 23.50
C VAL A 1 17.07 -9.95 23.17
N ASN A 2 17.56 -10.64 22.15
CA ASN A 2 18.95 -10.55 21.69
C ASN A 2 19.10 -9.41 20.68
N ASN A 3 20.24 -8.74 20.74
CA ASN A 3 20.58 -7.67 19.81
C ASN A 3 21.48 -8.23 18.70
N TYR A 4 21.13 -7.99 17.46
CA TYR A 4 21.89 -8.42 16.29
C TYR A 4 22.37 -7.20 15.51
N LEU A 5 23.69 -7.05 15.41
CA LEU A 5 24.27 -6.04 14.50
C LEU A 5 24.00 -6.45 13.06
N LEU A 6 23.54 -5.54 12.22
CA LEU A 6 23.26 -5.81 10.80
C LEU A 6 24.46 -6.38 10.07
N THR A 7 25.67 -5.96 10.43
CA THR A 7 26.92 -6.46 9.85
C THR A 7 27.12 -7.96 10.07
N ASN A 8 26.58 -8.50 11.17
CA ASN A 8 26.75 -9.90 11.56
C ASN A 8 25.65 -10.82 11.02
N ILE A 9 24.58 -10.27 10.45
CA ILE A 9 23.48 -11.04 9.87
C ILE A 9 23.87 -11.40 8.44
N GLN A 10 23.85 -12.71 8.14
CA GLN A 10 24.12 -13.19 6.81
C GLN A 10 22.91 -12.99 5.90
N PRO A 11 23.11 -12.64 4.63
CA PRO A 11 22.01 -12.54 3.67
C PRO A 11 21.24 -13.85 3.56
N ASN A 12 19.92 -13.72 3.43
CA ASN A 12 18.97 -14.83 3.32
C ASN A 12 18.98 -15.80 4.52
N SER A 13 19.46 -15.35 5.68
CA SER A 13 19.31 -16.09 6.92
C SER A 13 17.88 -16.02 7.47
N TYR A 14 17.47 -17.02 8.21
CA TYR A 14 16.19 -17.09 8.91
C TYR A 14 16.42 -16.90 10.40
N PHE A 15 15.46 -16.29 11.07
CA PHE A 15 15.45 -16.23 12.53
C PHE A 15 14.43 -17.22 13.08
N THR A 16 14.74 -17.86 14.19
CA THR A 16 13.82 -18.82 14.83
C THR A 16 12.59 -18.14 15.47
N LYS A 17 12.64 -16.83 15.65
CA LYS A 17 11.54 -15.96 16.07
C LYS A 17 11.57 -14.65 15.28
N ASN A 18 10.50 -13.86 15.39
CA ASN A 18 10.42 -12.57 14.72
C ASN A 18 11.64 -11.69 14.98
N THR A 19 12.07 -10.95 13.96
CA THR A 19 13.04 -9.88 14.12
C THR A 19 12.36 -8.53 14.24
N TYR A 20 12.94 -7.63 15.01
CA TYR A 20 12.37 -6.33 15.36
C TYR A 20 13.37 -5.21 15.09
N LEU A 21 12.87 -4.07 14.66
CA LEU A 21 13.65 -2.85 14.46
C LEU A 21 13.93 -2.11 15.78
N ASP A 22 12.93 -2.09 16.63
CA ASP A 22 12.93 -1.56 17.99
C ASP A 22 12.04 -2.46 18.86
N GLN A 23 11.73 -2.08 20.09
CA GLN A 23 10.91 -2.90 21.01
C GLN A 23 9.50 -3.25 20.45
N SER A 24 9.18 -2.78 19.32
CA SER A 24 7.84 -2.83 18.77
C SER A 24 7.72 -3.08 17.25
N PHE A 25 8.78 -3.16 16.41
CA PHE A 25 8.66 -3.37 14.95
C PHE A 25 9.18 -4.73 14.49
N ILE A 26 8.31 -5.60 13.99
CA ILE A 26 8.68 -6.85 13.34
C ILE A 26 9.21 -6.54 11.94
N LEU A 27 10.46 -6.88 11.70
CA LEU A 27 11.09 -6.81 10.40
C LEU A 27 10.81 -8.04 9.56
N THR A 28 11.03 -9.21 10.16
CA THR A 28 10.76 -10.49 9.50
C THR A 28 10.15 -11.49 10.49
N ALA A 29 9.29 -12.37 9.99
CA ALA A 29 8.83 -13.56 10.69
C ALA A 29 9.86 -14.70 10.52
N PRO A 30 9.82 -15.74 11.36
CA PRO A 30 10.80 -16.84 11.33
C PRO A 30 10.97 -17.53 9.97
N GLU A 31 9.90 -17.62 9.21
CA GLU A 31 9.86 -18.28 7.89
C GLU A 31 10.25 -17.33 6.75
N MET A 32 10.52 -16.08 7.06
CA MET A 32 10.92 -15.08 6.08
C MET A 32 12.44 -14.89 6.15
N PRO A 33 13.14 -15.03 5.01
CA PRO A 33 14.55 -14.78 4.98
C PRO A 33 14.82 -13.29 5.25
N PHE A 34 15.82 -13.01 6.04
CA PHE A 34 16.37 -11.67 6.19
C PHE A 34 17.17 -11.33 4.93
N THR A 35 16.49 -10.80 3.92
CA THR A 35 17.08 -10.62 2.59
C THR A 35 18.17 -9.55 2.57
N ASP A 36 19.06 -9.63 1.57
CA ASP A 36 20.14 -8.64 1.39
C ASP A 36 19.57 -7.25 1.11
N GLU A 37 18.45 -7.17 0.36
CA GLU A 37 17.75 -5.92 0.07
C GLU A 37 17.21 -5.26 1.35
N LEU A 38 16.61 -6.05 2.24
CA LEU A 38 16.14 -5.55 3.53
C LEU A 38 17.30 -5.05 4.38
N LYS A 39 18.41 -5.82 4.44
CA LYS A 39 19.63 -5.43 5.15
C LYS A 39 20.19 -4.11 4.64
N GLN A 40 20.29 -3.96 3.32
CA GLN A 40 20.78 -2.72 2.69
C GLN A 40 19.83 -1.54 2.95
N ALA A 41 18.53 -1.74 2.94
CA ALA A 41 17.54 -0.71 3.26
C ALA A 41 17.71 -0.22 4.71
N LEU A 42 17.86 -1.15 5.65
CA LEU A 42 18.06 -0.81 7.06
C LEU A 42 19.39 -0.07 7.31
N ASP A 43 20.45 -0.45 6.61
CA ASP A 43 21.75 0.23 6.71
C ASP A 43 21.67 1.66 6.16
N ARG A 44 21.01 1.88 5.01
CA ARG A 44 20.72 3.23 4.48
C ARG A 44 19.91 4.09 5.45
N TRP A 45 18.98 3.49 6.18
CA TRP A 45 18.18 4.20 7.20
C TRP A 45 18.96 4.45 8.50
N SER A 46 20.28 4.15 8.50
CA SER A 46 21.15 4.29 9.67
C SER A 46 20.77 3.40 10.84
N ILE A 47 20.01 2.34 10.58
CA ILE A 47 19.67 1.32 11.57
C ILE A 47 20.82 0.32 11.60
N LYS A 48 21.50 0.22 12.74
CA LYS A 48 22.68 -0.64 12.89
C LYS A 48 22.38 -1.94 13.63
N THR A 49 21.27 -1.97 14.34
CA THR A 49 20.92 -3.09 15.22
C THR A 49 19.45 -3.47 15.02
N ILE A 50 19.17 -4.75 14.99
CA ILE A 50 17.83 -5.33 15.09
C ILE A 50 17.73 -6.22 16.32
N TYR A 51 16.53 -6.54 16.71
CA TYR A 51 16.23 -7.31 17.92
C TYR A 51 15.52 -8.60 17.55
N SER A 52 15.83 -9.70 18.24
CA SER A 52 15.07 -10.95 18.15
C SER A 52 15.16 -11.73 19.47
N GLU A 53 14.11 -12.48 19.79
CA GLU A 53 14.17 -13.48 20.86
C GLU A 53 14.64 -14.85 20.36
N GLY A 54 14.82 -14.98 19.04
CA GLY A 54 15.29 -16.20 18.39
C GLY A 54 16.74 -16.08 17.93
N GLU A 55 17.24 -17.18 17.40
CA GLU A 55 18.58 -17.28 16.83
C GLU A 55 18.52 -17.16 15.31
N SER A 56 19.60 -16.67 14.70
CA SER A 56 19.74 -16.57 13.25
C SER A 56 20.35 -17.86 12.70
N ASN A 57 19.66 -18.53 11.79
CA ASN A 57 20.08 -19.78 11.15
C ASN A 57 20.10 -19.62 9.62
N ARG A 58 20.99 -20.37 8.94
CA ARG A 58 21.05 -20.39 7.47
C ARG A 58 19.94 -21.20 6.82
N GLU A 59 19.38 -22.17 7.53
CA GLU A 59 18.30 -23.03 7.04
C GLU A 59 17.07 -22.88 7.93
N TYR A 60 15.90 -22.95 7.28
CA TYR A 60 14.64 -22.95 8.00
C TYR A 60 14.49 -24.23 8.84
N THR A 61 14.56 -24.10 10.15
CA THR A 61 14.26 -25.21 11.07
C THR A 61 12.90 -24.98 11.70
N SER A 62 11.89 -25.77 11.33
CA SER A 62 10.59 -25.77 11.99
C SER A 62 10.73 -26.39 13.38
N THR A 63 10.89 -25.59 14.40
CA THR A 63 10.80 -26.04 15.79
C THR A 63 9.36 -25.94 16.27
N ALA A 64 8.56 -26.94 15.92
CA ALA A 64 7.29 -27.18 16.57
C ALA A 64 7.53 -27.90 17.89
N SER A 65 7.74 -27.15 18.97
CA SER A 65 7.61 -27.68 20.33
C SER A 65 6.52 -26.90 21.06
N ALA A 66 5.41 -27.57 21.26
CA ALA A 66 4.30 -27.10 22.08
C ALA A 66 4.75 -27.03 23.53
N SER A 67 4.90 -25.83 24.06
CA SER A 67 4.92 -25.60 25.52
C SER A 67 3.62 -24.91 25.91
N THR A 68 2.76 -25.67 26.57
CA THR A 68 1.60 -25.20 27.31
C THR A 68 2.03 -24.25 28.40
N MET A 69 1.68 -22.97 28.28
CA MET A 69 1.68 -22.04 29.42
C MET A 69 0.33 -21.30 29.49
N SER A 70 -0.23 -21.38 30.68
CA SER A 70 -1.43 -20.70 31.14
C SER A 70 -1.37 -19.19 30.90
N GLY A 71 -2.40 -18.64 30.23
CA GLY A 71 -2.47 -17.23 29.84
C GLY A 71 -2.87 -16.29 30.95
N PRO A 72 -2.47 -15.03 30.84
CA PRO A 72 -3.14 -13.93 31.52
C PRO A 72 -4.17 -13.24 30.62
N ALA A 73 -5.19 -12.79 31.29
CA ALA A 73 -6.35 -11.96 30.94
C ALA A 73 -6.55 -11.45 29.52
N ASP A 74 -7.71 -11.80 29.02
CA ASP A 74 -8.44 -11.28 27.87
C ASP A 74 -8.62 -9.76 27.96
N THR A 75 -7.81 -8.99 27.24
CA THR A 75 -8.17 -7.62 26.87
C THR A 75 -8.90 -7.67 25.53
N SER A 76 -10.17 -8.08 25.59
CA SER A 76 -11.09 -7.90 24.47
C SER A 76 -11.33 -6.40 24.28
N VAL A 77 -10.74 -5.82 23.26
CA VAL A 77 -11.14 -4.50 22.77
C VAL A 77 -12.54 -4.68 22.21
N GLY A 78 -13.55 -4.28 22.99
CA GLY A 78 -14.97 -4.37 22.63
C GLY A 78 -15.34 -3.40 21.52
N LEU A 79 -14.95 -3.70 20.30
CA LEU A 79 -15.48 -3.07 19.09
C LEU A 79 -16.76 -3.79 18.71
N SER A 80 -17.90 -3.12 18.81
CA SER A 80 -19.18 -3.71 18.47
C SER A 80 -19.19 -4.08 16.98
N GLN A 81 -19.36 -5.36 16.65
CA GLN A 81 -19.32 -5.85 15.25
C GLN A 81 -20.46 -5.29 14.39
N GLN A 82 -21.59 -4.94 14.96
CA GLN A 82 -22.65 -4.24 14.25
C GLN A 82 -22.20 -2.88 13.74
N SER A 83 -21.47 -2.12 14.56
CA SER A 83 -20.81 -0.87 14.18
C SER A 83 -19.75 -1.07 13.09
N ASP A 84 -19.02 -2.18 13.09
CA ASP A 84 -17.98 -2.47 12.10
C ASP A 84 -18.56 -2.82 10.73
N SER A 85 -19.66 -3.58 10.68
CA SER A 85 -20.38 -3.90 9.43
C SER A 85 -20.99 -2.64 8.80
N GLU A 86 -21.61 -1.78 9.61
CA GLU A 86 -22.19 -0.51 9.14
C GLU A 86 -21.09 0.43 8.63
N LYS A 87 -19.96 0.52 9.32
CA LYS A 87 -18.82 1.33 8.91
C LYS A 87 -18.16 0.81 7.63
N LEU A 88 -18.05 -0.51 7.49
CA LEU A 88 -17.53 -1.11 6.25
C LEU A 88 -18.45 -0.79 5.08
N LYS A 89 -19.79 -0.95 5.25
CA LYS A 89 -20.75 -0.58 4.23
C LYS A 89 -20.68 0.90 3.87
N LYS A 90 -20.59 1.79 4.86
CA LYS A 90 -20.37 3.23 4.62
C LYS A 90 -19.11 3.50 3.81
N ALA A 91 -18.03 2.76 4.08
CA ALA A 91 -16.78 2.89 3.31
C ALA A 91 -16.94 2.38 1.87
N GLU A 92 -17.68 1.30 1.65
CA GLU A 92 -18.01 0.78 0.31
C GLU A 92 -18.85 1.78 -0.48
N ASP A 93 -19.89 2.33 0.14
CA ASP A 93 -20.77 3.34 -0.47
C ASP A 93 -19.97 4.61 -0.84
N PHE A 94 -19.11 5.08 0.08
CA PHE A 94 -18.24 6.23 -0.17
C PHE A 94 -17.28 5.97 -1.33
N TYR A 95 -16.57 4.84 -1.32
CA TYR A 95 -15.64 4.45 -2.37
C TYR A 95 -16.32 4.35 -3.73
N THR A 96 -17.47 3.70 -3.77
CA THR A 96 -18.26 3.52 -5.00
C THR A 96 -18.75 4.86 -5.56
N ALA A 97 -19.26 5.75 -4.69
CA ALA A 97 -19.69 7.08 -5.09
C ALA A 97 -18.51 7.94 -5.61
N PHE A 98 -17.35 7.82 -4.96
CA PHE A 98 -16.14 8.52 -5.39
C PHE A 98 -15.64 7.99 -6.73
N LEU A 99 -15.61 6.67 -6.90
CA LEU A 99 -15.23 6.04 -8.18
C LEU A 99 -16.16 6.48 -9.32
N PHE A 100 -17.46 6.45 -9.09
CA PHE A 100 -18.45 6.92 -10.07
C PHE A 100 -18.26 8.40 -10.44
N PHE A 101 -17.92 9.25 -9.46
CA PHE A 101 -17.57 10.64 -9.75
C PHE A 101 -16.36 10.74 -10.70
N VAL A 102 -15.30 9.95 -10.44
CA VAL A 102 -14.07 9.97 -11.26
C VAL A 102 -14.33 9.45 -12.68
N GLU A 103 -15.12 8.39 -12.82
CA GLU A 103 -15.53 7.87 -14.12
C GLU A 103 -16.27 8.92 -14.97
N ASN A 104 -17.27 9.56 -14.37
CA ASN A 104 -18.02 10.61 -15.04
C ASN A 104 -17.13 11.83 -15.38
N MET A 105 -16.22 12.17 -14.50
CA MET A 105 -15.25 13.24 -14.72
C MET A 105 -14.33 12.92 -15.91
N PHE A 106 -13.82 11.70 -16.02
CA PHE A 106 -12.98 11.28 -17.14
C PHE A 106 -13.76 11.27 -18.48
N VAL A 107 -15.02 10.84 -18.45
CA VAL A 107 -15.90 10.92 -19.62
C VAL A 107 -16.10 12.37 -20.05
N ARG A 108 -16.40 13.30 -19.14
CA ARG A 108 -16.54 14.72 -19.46
C ARG A 108 -15.26 15.34 -20.02
N ALA A 109 -14.12 15.02 -19.44
CA ALA A 109 -12.82 15.49 -19.91
C ALA A 109 -12.49 15.03 -21.34
N THR A 110 -13.07 13.89 -21.78
CA THR A 110 -12.85 13.36 -23.13
C THR A 110 -13.90 13.79 -24.14
N VAL A 111 -15.17 13.85 -23.74
CA VAL A 111 -16.30 14.06 -24.66
C VAL A 111 -16.67 15.54 -24.75
N SER A 112 -16.68 16.24 -23.62
CA SER A 112 -17.14 17.64 -23.56
C SER A 112 -15.99 18.64 -23.41
N ASP A 113 -14.75 18.15 -23.29
CA ASP A 113 -13.56 18.96 -22.95
C ASP A 113 -13.77 19.83 -21.69
N GLU A 114 -14.51 19.26 -20.70
CA GLU A 114 -14.87 19.94 -19.46
C GLU A 114 -14.23 19.22 -18.26
N LEU A 115 -13.48 19.97 -17.48
CA LEU A 115 -12.90 19.52 -16.23
C LEU A 115 -12.85 20.66 -15.23
N SER A 116 -13.59 20.53 -14.12
CA SER A 116 -13.63 21.53 -13.07
C SER A 116 -12.61 21.23 -11.98
N GLU A 117 -11.56 22.06 -11.89
CA GLU A 117 -10.57 21.98 -10.81
C GLU A 117 -11.24 22.11 -9.43
N LYS A 118 -12.22 23.00 -9.30
CA LYS A 118 -12.98 23.18 -8.05
C LYS A 118 -13.71 21.90 -7.64
N ALA A 119 -14.42 21.25 -8.56
CA ALA A 119 -15.17 20.03 -8.26
C ALA A 119 -14.24 18.89 -7.82
N VAL A 120 -13.07 18.76 -8.48
CA VAL A 120 -12.04 17.79 -8.09
C VAL A 120 -11.49 18.09 -6.70
N THR A 121 -11.14 19.37 -6.45
CA THR A 121 -10.62 19.81 -5.16
C THR A 121 -11.60 19.54 -4.02
N ASP A 122 -12.89 19.82 -4.21
CA ASP A 122 -13.90 19.58 -3.18
C ASP A 122 -14.06 18.07 -2.91
N LYS A 123 -14.05 17.23 -3.93
CA LYS A 123 -14.06 15.76 -3.76
C LYS A 123 -12.81 15.21 -3.05
N ILE A 124 -11.65 15.81 -3.30
CA ILE A 124 -10.42 15.45 -2.57
C ILE A 124 -10.50 15.85 -1.09
N LYS A 125 -11.11 16.98 -0.77
CA LYS A 125 -11.38 17.34 0.64
C LYS A 125 -12.26 16.32 1.33
N ASP A 126 -13.37 15.88 0.69
CA ASP A 126 -14.22 14.80 1.20
C ASP A 126 -13.41 13.52 1.47
N MET A 127 -12.51 13.13 0.55
CA MET A 127 -11.63 11.97 0.70
C MET A 127 -10.67 12.10 1.87
N ILE A 128 -10.05 13.27 2.03
CA ILE A 128 -9.11 13.54 3.13
C ILE A 128 -9.83 13.45 4.48
N GLU A 129 -11.00 14.04 4.60
CA GLU A 129 -11.81 13.96 5.83
C GLU A 129 -12.20 12.51 6.12
N TYR A 130 -12.66 11.76 5.11
CA TYR A 130 -12.99 10.34 5.27
C TYR A 130 -11.78 9.51 5.73
N ILE A 131 -10.59 9.75 5.17
CA ILE A 131 -9.35 9.06 5.57
C ILE A 131 -8.98 9.40 7.02
N LYS A 132 -9.19 10.62 7.46
CA LYS A 132 -8.95 11.01 8.86
C LYS A 132 -9.87 10.29 9.85
N GLU A 133 -11.13 10.10 9.47
CA GLU A 133 -12.14 9.50 10.34
C GLU A 133 -12.09 7.97 10.37
N ASP A 134 -12.10 7.35 9.20
CA ASP A 134 -12.35 5.90 9.06
C ASP A 134 -11.40 5.21 8.06
N ARG A 135 -10.13 5.62 8.03
CA ARG A 135 -9.09 5.07 7.13
C ARG A 135 -9.08 3.54 7.05
N ARG A 136 -9.25 2.87 8.18
CA ARG A 136 -9.14 1.40 8.26
C ARG A 136 -10.20 0.70 7.40
N PHE A 137 -11.43 1.21 7.40
CA PHE A 137 -12.51 0.61 6.60
C PHE A 137 -12.30 0.85 5.12
N LEU A 138 -11.83 2.04 4.75
CA LEU A 138 -11.48 2.34 3.36
C LEU A 138 -10.36 1.40 2.85
N MET A 139 -9.33 1.13 3.65
CA MET A 139 -8.27 0.19 3.28
C MET A 139 -8.78 -1.25 3.13
N ARG A 140 -9.76 -1.67 3.96
CA ARG A 140 -10.44 -2.98 3.79
C ARG A 140 -11.21 -3.04 2.47
N VAL A 141 -11.92 -1.98 2.13
CA VAL A 141 -12.66 -1.86 0.86
C VAL A 141 -11.72 -1.98 -0.34
N LEU A 142 -10.60 -1.25 -0.34
CA LEU A 142 -9.61 -1.31 -1.43
C LEU A 142 -9.12 -2.72 -1.74
N ARG A 143 -9.08 -3.58 -0.72
CA ARG A 143 -8.60 -4.95 -0.90
C ARG A 143 -9.71 -5.91 -1.30
N ASN A 144 -10.92 -5.71 -0.79
CA ASN A 144 -12.04 -6.64 -1.00
C ASN A 144 -12.74 -6.43 -2.35
N ILE A 145 -12.76 -5.19 -2.85
CA ILE A 145 -13.35 -4.87 -4.14
C ILE A 145 -12.31 -5.16 -5.23
N GLU A 146 -12.48 -6.27 -5.94
CA GLU A 146 -11.71 -6.51 -7.15
C GLU A 146 -12.12 -5.50 -8.23
N PRO A 147 -11.15 -4.83 -8.89
CA PRO A 147 -11.48 -3.99 -10.03
C PRO A 147 -12.17 -4.84 -11.09
N ALA A 148 -13.30 -4.37 -11.61
CA ALA A 148 -13.88 -4.99 -12.81
C ALA A 148 -12.84 -4.87 -13.95
N PRO A 149 -12.39 -5.98 -14.54
CA PRO A 149 -11.21 -5.97 -15.40
C PRO A 149 -11.37 -5.13 -16.68
N ASP A 150 -12.61 -4.79 -17.07
CA ASP A 150 -12.87 -4.37 -18.44
C ASP A 150 -13.36 -2.93 -18.62
N LYS A 151 -13.80 -2.22 -17.60
CA LYS A 151 -14.44 -0.91 -17.81
C LYS A 151 -13.81 0.27 -17.07
N ASN A 152 -13.25 0.05 -15.89
CA ASN A 152 -12.92 1.16 -14.99
C ASN A 152 -11.48 1.12 -14.44
N TYR A 153 -10.57 0.41 -15.14
CA TYR A 153 -9.20 0.25 -14.68
C TYR A 153 -8.52 1.59 -14.34
N LEU A 154 -8.61 2.56 -15.27
CA LEU A 154 -7.92 3.84 -15.13
C LEU A 154 -8.47 4.65 -13.93
N ALA A 155 -9.80 4.72 -13.80
CA ALA A 155 -10.44 5.41 -12.68
C ALA A 155 -10.13 4.71 -11.35
N THR A 156 -10.22 3.38 -11.32
CA THR A 156 -9.89 2.58 -10.13
C THR A 156 -8.44 2.76 -9.69
N HIS A 157 -7.50 2.70 -10.64
CA HIS A 157 -6.07 2.94 -10.39
C HIS A 157 -5.84 4.35 -9.83
N SER A 158 -6.42 5.37 -10.46
CA SER A 158 -6.30 6.75 -10.01
C SER A 158 -6.86 6.95 -8.60
N VAL A 159 -8.04 6.42 -8.29
CA VAL A 159 -8.66 6.52 -6.96
C VAL A 159 -7.81 5.83 -5.90
N ARG A 160 -7.37 4.61 -6.15
CA ARG A 160 -6.55 3.84 -5.20
C ARG A 160 -5.18 4.49 -4.95
N SER A 161 -4.52 4.94 -6.01
CA SER A 161 -3.26 5.69 -5.91
C SER A 161 -3.43 6.99 -5.14
N THR A 162 -4.58 7.66 -5.28
CA THR A 162 -4.93 8.88 -4.54
C THR A 162 -5.04 8.59 -3.04
N ILE A 163 -5.77 7.57 -2.66
CA ILE A 163 -5.93 7.18 -1.25
C ILE A 163 -4.56 6.88 -0.62
N ILE A 164 -3.72 6.10 -1.30
CA ILE A 164 -2.38 5.76 -0.82
C ILE A 164 -1.50 7.01 -0.73
N SER A 165 -1.54 7.91 -1.73
CA SER A 165 -0.79 9.17 -1.72
C SER A 165 -1.19 10.09 -0.56
N ILE A 166 -2.50 10.21 -0.27
CA ILE A 166 -3.00 11.00 0.86
C ILE A 166 -2.52 10.39 2.18
N ILE A 167 -2.54 9.07 2.31
CA ILE A 167 -2.04 8.36 3.49
C ILE A 167 -0.55 8.63 3.71
N ILE A 168 0.28 8.54 2.66
CA ILE A 168 1.71 8.87 2.71
C ILE A 168 1.89 10.35 3.09
N GLY A 169 1.18 11.27 2.43
CA GLY A 169 1.26 12.70 2.69
C GLY A 169 0.86 13.06 4.13
N THR A 170 -0.15 12.39 4.67
CA THR A 170 -0.56 12.53 6.08
C THR A 170 0.53 12.06 7.03
N TYR A 171 1.15 10.92 6.74
CA TYR A 171 2.28 10.40 7.53
C TYR A 171 3.48 11.37 7.51
N LEU A 172 3.77 11.97 6.34
CA LEU A 172 4.81 13.00 6.17
C LEU A 172 4.42 14.35 6.79
N LYS A 173 3.25 14.44 7.43
CA LYS A 173 2.73 15.65 8.08
C LYS A 173 2.61 16.84 7.13
N LEU A 174 2.22 16.60 5.88
CA LEU A 174 1.97 17.70 4.95
C LEU A 174 0.83 18.59 5.47
N PRO A 175 0.97 19.91 5.40
CA PRO A 175 -0.12 20.83 5.79
C PRO A 175 -1.33 20.64 4.87
N ASN A 176 -2.53 20.94 5.37
CA ASN A 176 -3.79 20.55 4.72
C ASN A 176 -3.90 21.03 3.26
N HIS A 177 -3.46 22.26 2.95
CA HIS A 177 -3.48 22.77 1.57
C HIS A 177 -2.58 21.93 0.64
N ARG A 178 -1.39 21.51 1.10
CA ARG A 178 -0.49 20.66 0.31
C ARG A 178 -1.01 19.23 0.18
N LEU A 179 -1.73 18.75 1.18
CA LEU A 179 -2.37 17.43 1.14
C LEU A 179 -3.50 17.40 0.11
N ILE A 180 -4.27 18.52 0.00
CA ILE A 180 -5.29 18.68 -1.04
C ILE A 180 -4.65 18.72 -2.43
N GLU A 181 -3.60 19.53 -2.63
CA GLU A 181 -2.88 19.58 -3.91
C GLU A 181 -2.30 18.20 -4.29
N LEU A 182 -1.72 17.47 -3.33
CA LEU A 182 -1.23 16.10 -3.53
C LEU A 182 -2.37 15.17 -3.95
N GLY A 183 -3.52 15.23 -3.28
CA GLY A 183 -4.69 14.42 -3.60
C GLY A 183 -5.21 14.69 -5.02
N VAL A 184 -5.33 15.95 -5.41
CA VAL A 184 -5.69 16.34 -6.79
C VAL A 184 -4.65 15.86 -7.78
N SER A 185 -3.37 16.05 -7.49
CA SER A 185 -2.25 15.57 -8.31
C SER A 185 -2.30 14.06 -8.53
N ALA A 186 -2.53 13.31 -7.46
CA ALA A 186 -2.62 11.85 -7.50
C ALA A 186 -3.86 11.36 -8.27
N LEU A 187 -4.99 12.08 -8.17
CA LEU A 187 -6.19 11.72 -8.94
C LEU A 187 -6.00 11.93 -10.44
N MET A 188 -5.24 12.96 -10.80
CA MET A 188 -5.07 13.41 -12.19
C MET A 188 -3.82 12.83 -12.88
N HIS A 189 -2.96 12.08 -12.18
CA HIS A 189 -1.66 11.69 -12.74
C HIS A 189 -1.74 10.89 -14.04
N GLU A 190 -2.80 10.11 -14.22
CA GLU A 190 -3.04 9.27 -15.41
C GLU A 190 -4.00 9.90 -16.44
N ILE A 191 -4.41 11.16 -16.27
CA ILE A 191 -5.42 11.78 -17.16
C ILE A 191 -5.01 11.78 -18.63
N GLY A 192 -3.72 11.83 -18.91
CA GLY A 192 -3.19 11.75 -20.29
C GLY A 192 -3.45 10.44 -21.00
N MET A 193 -3.71 9.34 -20.25
CA MET A 193 -4.12 8.05 -20.81
C MET A 193 -5.46 8.15 -21.57
N LEU A 194 -6.32 9.10 -21.19
CA LEU A 194 -7.59 9.34 -21.86
C LEU A 194 -7.45 9.77 -23.35
N LYS A 195 -6.28 10.27 -23.74
CA LYS A 195 -5.96 10.60 -25.16
C LYS A 195 -5.47 9.40 -25.95
N LEU A 196 -5.26 8.26 -25.32
CA LEU A 196 -4.82 7.03 -25.97
C LEU A 196 -6.02 6.10 -26.23
N PRO A 197 -5.99 5.30 -27.31
CA PRO A 197 -6.99 4.26 -27.51
C PRO A 197 -7.05 3.29 -26.33
N SER A 198 -8.24 3.05 -25.78
CA SER A 198 -8.41 2.18 -24.60
C SER A 198 -7.91 0.76 -24.84
N GLN A 199 -7.95 0.26 -26.07
CA GLN A 199 -7.44 -1.05 -26.46
C GLN A 199 -5.95 -1.24 -26.15
N ILE A 200 -5.18 -0.15 -26.02
CA ILE A 200 -3.76 -0.22 -25.71
C ILE A 200 -3.58 -0.55 -24.22
N TYR A 201 -4.17 0.23 -23.30
CA TYR A 201 -3.95 0.04 -21.87
C TYR A 201 -4.85 -1.04 -21.24
N LEU A 202 -5.90 -1.47 -21.93
CA LEU A 202 -6.73 -2.63 -21.56
C LEU A 202 -6.27 -3.94 -22.22
N SER A 203 -5.16 -3.92 -22.98
CA SER A 203 -4.65 -5.09 -23.70
C SER A 203 -4.30 -6.22 -22.72
N GLN A 204 -4.76 -7.43 -23.02
CA GLN A 204 -4.38 -8.65 -22.29
C GLN A 204 -3.13 -9.34 -22.89
N ARG A 205 -2.66 -8.85 -24.05
CA ARG A 205 -1.42 -9.33 -24.70
C ARG A 205 -0.26 -8.38 -24.43
N PRO A 206 0.99 -8.83 -24.63
CA PRO A 206 2.14 -7.94 -24.62
C PRO A 206 1.95 -6.80 -25.64
N LEU A 207 2.34 -5.60 -25.21
CA LEU A 207 2.26 -4.41 -26.06
C LEU A 207 3.37 -4.42 -27.12
N THR A 208 3.05 -3.98 -28.33
CA THR A 208 4.04 -3.70 -29.36
C THR A 208 4.92 -2.51 -28.96
N ALA A 209 6.09 -2.37 -29.58
CA ALA A 209 6.98 -1.24 -29.33
C ALA A 209 6.32 0.13 -29.63
N GLN A 210 5.41 0.18 -30.61
CA GLN A 210 4.65 1.38 -30.92
C GLN A 210 3.62 1.72 -29.85
N GLU A 211 2.90 0.73 -29.33
CA GLU A 211 1.95 0.90 -28.21
C GLU A 211 2.66 1.30 -26.92
N GLN A 212 3.83 0.71 -26.65
CA GLN A 212 4.67 1.13 -25.52
C GLN A 212 5.09 2.60 -25.62
N LYS A 213 5.51 3.06 -26.81
CA LYS A 213 5.81 4.48 -27.04
C LYS A 213 4.60 5.39 -26.84
N ALA A 214 3.42 4.93 -27.25
CA ALA A 214 2.18 5.67 -27.02
C ALA A 214 1.90 5.81 -25.51
N ILE A 215 2.01 4.72 -24.74
CA ILE A 215 1.84 4.79 -23.28
C ILE A 215 2.86 5.73 -22.63
N ILE A 216 4.13 5.67 -23.01
CA ILE A 216 5.19 6.55 -22.47
C ILE A 216 4.88 8.05 -22.71
N SER A 217 4.02 8.39 -23.67
CA SER A 217 3.65 9.80 -23.95
C SER A 217 2.57 10.36 -23.00
N HIS A 218 1.85 9.51 -22.24
CA HIS A 218 0.73 9.99 -21.41
C HIS A 218 1.11 11.04 -20.36
N PRO A 219 2.32 11.08 -19.75
CA PRO A 219 2.66 12.15 -18.82
C PRO A 219 2.70 13.53 -19.49
N VAL A 220 3.20 13.59 -20.73
CA VAL A 220 3.23 14.82 -21.52
C VAL A 220 1.82 15.24 -21.92
N LEU A 221 1.00 14.29 -22.35
CA LEU A 221 -0.41 14.52 -22.68
C LEU A 221 -1.19 14.98 -21.47
N GLY A 222 -0.97 14.37 -20.29
CA GLY A 222 -1.61 14.74 -19.04
C GLY A 222 -1.23 16.15 -18.60
N TYR A 223 0.04 16.50 -18.65
CA TYR A 223 0.50 17.86 -18.40
C TYR A 223 -0.22 18.89 -19.30
N SER A 224 -0.27 18.60 -20.59
CA SER A 224 -0.90 19.49 -21.58
C SER A 224 -2.40 19.65 -21.34
N MET A 225 -3.10 18.55 -21.04
CA MET A 225 -4.53 18.59 -20.68
C MET A 225 -4.79 19.41 -19.43
N LEU A 226 -4.07 19.12 -18.32
CA LEU A 226 -4.27 19.83 -17.06
C LEU A 226 -3.98 21.34 -17.20
N LYS A 227 -2.96 21.68 -17.98
CA LYS A 227 -2.64 23.07 -18.28
C LYS A 227 -3.75 23.75 -19.07
N ALA A 228 -4.34 23.07 -20.07
CA ALA A 228 -5.47 23.58 -20.84
C ALA A 228 -6.73 23.80 -19.96
N PHE A 229 -6.93 22.94 -18.96
CA PHE A 229 -8.00 23.07 -17.94
C PHE A 229 -7.65 24.05 -16.79
N ASN A 230 -6.56 24.81 -16.91
CA ASN A 230 -6.09 25.80 -15.93
C ASN A 230 -5.78 25.24 -14.52
N PHE A 231 -5.35 23.99 -14.40
CA PHE A 231 -4.89 23.46 -13.12
C PHE A 231 -3.57 24.13 -12.68
N PRO A 232 -3.34 24.29 -11.36
CA PRO A 232 -2.08 24.79 -10.82
C PRO A 232 -0.86 24.04 -11.31
N LEU A 233 0.23 24.75 -11.53
CA LEU A 233 1.48 24.17 -12.08
C LEU A 233 2.00 22.96 -11.29
N PRO A 234 1.97 22.91 -9.94
CA PRO A 234 2.41 21.72 -9.21
C PRO A 234 1.63 20.46 -9.56
N ILE A 235 0.32 20.58 -9.84
CA ILE A 235 -0.54 19.47 -10.25
C ILE A 235 -0.17 19.00 -11.67
N CYS A 236 0.02 19.95 -12.60
CA CYS A 236 0.45 19.64 -13.96
C CYS A 236 1.81 18.94 -13.97
N LEU A 237 2.77 19.42 -13.18
CA LEU A 237 4.11 18.82 -13.06
C LEU A 237 4.04 17.41 -12.47
N SER A 238 3.14 17.15 -11.54
CA SER A 238 2.98 15.81 -10.97
C SER A 238 2.56 14.79 -12.03
N ALA A 239 1.64 15.16 -12.90
CA ALA A 239 1.24 14.32 -14.04
C ALA A 239 2.39 14.10 -15.03
N LEU A 240 3.27 15.09 -15.22
CA LEU A 240 4.42 14.97 -16.10
C LEU A 240 5.52 14.07 -15.53
N GLU A 241 5.71 14.08 -14.19
CA GLU A 241 6.91 13.57 -13.54
C GLU A 241 6.72 12.23 -12.80
N HIS A 242 5.50 11.73 -12.62
CA HIS A 242 5.25 10.54 -11.80
C HIS A 242 5.94 9.26 -12.29
N HIS A 243 6.42 9.23 -13.52
CA HIS A 243 7.27 8.16 -14.06
C HIS A 243 8.77 8.48 -14.07
N GLU A 244 9.17 9.63 -13.55
CA GLU A 244 10.59 9.89 -13.28
C GLU A 244 11.09 8.99 -12.16
N ARG A 245 12.40 8.74 -12.12
CA ARG A 245 13.03 7.86 -11.14
C ARG A 245 14.25 8.54 -10.56
N GLU A 246 14.53 8.32 -9.27
CA GLU A 246 15.63 8.95 -8.52
C GLU A 246 17.00 8.84 -9.25
N ASN A 247 17.23 7.73 -9.91
CA ASN A 247 18.48 7.48 -10.66
C ASN A 247 18.47 8.06 -12.10
N GLY A 248 17.48 8.85 -12.48
CA GLY A 248 17.39 9.46 -13.81
C GLY A 248 17.05 8.48 -14.94
N THR A 249 16.63 7.24 -14.65
CA THR A 249 16.23 6.27 -15.67
C THR A 249 14.76 6.36 -16.05
N GLY A 250 14.01 7.25 -15.40
CA GLY A 250 12.59 7.48 -15.65
C GLY A 250 12.30 8.21 -16.96
N TYR A 251 11.06 8.62 -17.14
CA TYR A 251 10.59 9.38 -18.30
C TYR A 251 9.54 10.42 -17.88
N PRO A 252 9.26 11.46 -18.67
CA PRO A 252 9.74 11.71 -20.04
C PRO A 252 11.06 12.48 -20.09
N ARG A 253 11.49 13.15 -19.02
CA ARG A 253 12.63 14.09 -19.04
C ARG A 253 13.91 13.49 -18.48
N ARG A 254 13.86 12.33 -17.85
CA ARG A 254 15.00 11.66 -17.18
C ARG A 254 15.64 12.54 -16.11
N LEU A 255 14.80 13.10 -15.26
CA LEU A 255 15.25 14.00 -14.20
C LEU A 255 16.02 13.25 -13.11
N PRO A 256 17.14 13.82 -12.62
CA PRO A 256 17.74 13.35 -11.38
C PRO A 256 16.81 13.62 -10.19
N GLY A 257 16.90 12.79 -9.15
CA GLY A 257 15.96 12.76 -8.03
C GLY A 257 15.69 14.12 -7.38
N GLU A 258 16.72 14.95 -7.20
CA GLU A 258 16.60 16.29 -6.61
C GLU A 258 15.74 17.26 -7.45
N LYS A 259 15.52 16.96 -8.73
CA LYS A 259 14.70 17.78 -9.64
C LYS A 259 13.26 17.28 -9.79
N ILE A 260 12.96 16.10 -9.27
CA ILE A 260 11.59 15.54 -9.28
C ILE A 260 10.77 16.23 -8.18
N SER A 261 9.57 16.70 -8.52
CA SER A 261 8.67 17.33 -7.54
C SER A 261 8.24 16.34 -6.44
N LEU A 262 8.06 16.84 -5.22
CA LEU A 262 7.65 16.00 -4.08
C LEU A 262 6.36 15.21 -4.36
N TYR A 263 5.37 15.83 -4.98
CA TYR A 263 4.11 15.14 -5.30
C TYR A 263 4.33 14.01 -6.29
N ALA A 264 5.14 14.24 -7.33
CA ALA A 264 5.47 13.18 -8.28
C ALA A 264 6.20 12.00 -7.62
N LYS A 265 7.12 12.24 -6.69
CA LYS A 265 7.80 11.20 -5.92
C LYS A 265 6.81 10.39 -5.07
N ILE A 266 5.88 11.05 -4.37
CA ILE A 266 4.85 10.37 -3.56
C ILE A 266 3.94 9.53 -4.47
N ILE A 267 3.48 10.11 -5.58
CA ILE A 267 2.62 9.42 -6.55
C ILE A 267 3.35 8.24 -7.17
N ALA A 268 4.64 8.37 -7.54
CA ALA A 268 5.43 7.27 -8.10
C ALA A 268 5.48 6.05 -7.18
N VAL A 269 5.62 6.26 -5.87
CA VAL A 269 5.60 5.18 -4.86
C VAL A 269 4.19 4.61 -4.71
N ALA A 270 3.18 5.47 -4.56
CA ALA A 270 1.80 5.07 -4.35
C ALA A 270 1.23 4.27 -5.53
N CYS A 271 1.39 4.76 -6.77
CA CYS A 271 0.90 4.09 -7.97
C CYS A 271 1.66 2.79 -8.26
N SER A 272 2.96 2.72 -7.93
CA SER A 272 3.72 1.48 -8.06
C SER A 272 3.28 0.42 -7.07
N TYR A 273 3.02 0.79 -5.81
CA TYR A 273 2.46 -0.12 -4.81
C TYR A 273 1.07 -0.61 -5.21
N GLU A 274 0.19 0.30 -5.64
CA GLU A 274 -1.14 -0.04 -6.16
C GLU A 274 -1.02 -1.02 -7.33
N ALA A 275 -0.17 -0.72 -8.29
CA ALA A 275 0.06 -1.54 -9.47
C ALA A 275 0.61 -2.94 -9.18
N LEU A 276 1.35 -3.11 -8.10
CA LEU A 276 1.86 -4.42 -7.66
C LEU A 276 0.79 -5.21 -6.90
N SER A 277 -0.05 -4.55 -6.12
CA SER A 277 -1.05 -5.15 -5.24
C SER A 277 -2.43 -5.31 -5.85
N SER A 278 -2.69 -4.76 -7.03
CA SER A 278 -3.96 -4.84 -7.75
C SER A 278 -3.86 -5.74 -8.98
N LYS A 279 -4.95 -6.48 -9.26
CA LYS A 279 -5.08 -7.26 -10.49
C LYS A 279 -5.18 -6.33 -11.69
N ARG A 280 -4.45 -6.65 -12.74
CA ARG A 280 -4.45 -5.90 -14.01
C ARG A 280 -4.83 -6.83 -15.17
N PRO A 281 -5.30 -6.30 -16.31
CA PRO A 281 -5.68 -7.13 -17.46
C PRO A 281 -4.63 -8.15 -17.90
N HIS A 282 -3.34 -7.82 -17.72
CA HIS A 282 -2.20 -8.64 -18.15
C HIS A 282 -1.29 -9.09 -17.02
N LYS A 283 -1.70 -8.92 -15.75
CA LYS A 283 -0.86 -9.27 -14.58
C LYS A 283 -1.70 -9.59 -13.36
N GLU A 284 -1.45 -10.76 -12.76
CA GLU A 284 -2.03 -11.12 -11.47
C GLU A 284 -1.52 -10.19 -10.35
N ALA A 285 -2.37 -9.91 -9.38
CA ALA A 285 -2.00 -9.15 -8.19
C ALA A 285 -0.96 -9.92 -7.37
N LYS A 286 0.10 -9.24 -6.97
CA LYS A 286 0.94 -9.70 -5.86
C LYS A 286 0.23 -9.38 -4.55
N ASP A 287 0.52 -10.16 -3.50
CA ASP A 287 0.06 -9.74 -2.17
C ASP A 287 0.76 -8.42 -1.76
N GLY A 288 0.11 -7.66 -0.86
CA GLY A 288 0.61 -6.34 -0.48
C GLY A 288 1.99 -6.36 0.18
N TYR A 289 2.35 -7.48 0.83
CA TYR A 289 3.68 -7.68 1.40
C TYR A 289 4.75 -7.82 0.30
N THR A 290 4.51 -8.66 -0.70
CA THR A 290 5.41 -8.81 -1.87
C THR A 290 5.56 -7.50 -2.64
N GLY A 291 4.46 -6.72 -2.78
CA GLY A 291 4.52 -5.38 -3.36
C GLY A 291 5.41 -4.42 -2.56
N MET A 292 5.33 -4.48 -1.24
CA MET A 292 6.15 -3.67 -0.35
C MET A 292 7.66 -4.03 -0.46
N LEU A 293 7.99 -5.32 -0.49
CA LEU A 293 9.38 -5.78 -0.68
C LEU A 293 9.96 -5.33 -2.03
N GLU A 294 9.16 -5.33 -3.08
CA GLU A 294 9.61 -4.87 -4.41
C GLU A 294 9.99 -3.38 -4.39
N LEU A 295 9.20 -2.55 -3.68
CA LEU A 295 9.52 -1.13 -3.51
C LEU A 295 10.77 -0.93 -2.67
N LEU A 296 10.92 -1.65 -1.57
CA LEU A 296 12.11 -1.61 -0.71
C LEU A 296 13.39 -1.99 -1.48
N LYS A 297 13.33 -2.99 -2.37
CA LYS A 297 14.44 -3.39 -3.23
C LYS A 297 14.91 -2.27 -4.17
N ASN A 298 14.00 -1.40 -4.57
CA ASN A 298 14.24 -0.29 -5.50
C ASN A 298 14.35 1.08 -4.82
N GLU A 299 14.34 1.10 -3.48
CA GLU A 299 14.52 2.29 -2.66
C GLU A 299 15.91 2.90 -2.88
N GLY A 300 15.99 4.23 -2.91
CA GLY A 300 17.23 4.97 -3.18
C GLY A 300 17.78 4.81 -4.60
N LYS A 301 17.15 3.94 -5.41
CA LYS A 301 17.48 3.73 -6.83
C LYS A 301 16.40 4.30 -7.74
N GLN A 302 15.21 3.76 -7.66
CA GLN A 302 14.07 4.21 -8.45
C GLN A 302 13.12 5.13 -7.68
N TYR A 303 13.04 4.95 -6.35
CA TYR A 303 12.11 5.65 -5.47
C TYR A 303 12.84 6.36 -4.33
N ASP A 304 12.30 7.50 -3.93
CA ASP A 304 12.79 8.28 -2.79
C ASP A 304 12.66 7.45 -1.50
N GLU A 305 13.77 7.35 -0.77
CA GLU A 305 13.90 6.57 0.46
C GLU A 305 12.90 6.99 1.55
N THR A 306 12.78 8.31 1.75
CA THR A 306 11.86 8.86 2.78
C THR A 306 10.42 8.50 2.48
N ILE A 307 10.04 8.51 1.20
CA ILE A 307 8.67 8.23 0.77
C ILE A 307 8.36 6.74 0.84
N VAL A 308 9.30 5.87 0.43
CA VAL A 308 9.13 4.41 0.59
C VAL A 308 9.01 4.06 2.06
N ARG A 309 9.85 4.65 2.92
CA ARG A 309 9.76 4.48 4.36
C ARG A 309 8.41 4.97 4.92
N ALA A 310 7.92 6.13 4.45
CA ALA A 310 6.61 6.65 4.84
C ALA A 310 5.47 5.70 4.44
N LEU A 311 5.51 5.11 3.24
CA LEU A 311 4.55 4.09 2.81
C LEU A 311 4.56 2.89 3.77
N VAL A 312 5.74 2.31 4.05
CA VAL A 312 5.90 1.14 4.94
C VAL A 312 5.32 1.43 6.31
N LEU A 313 5.67 2.58 6.90
CA LEU A 313 5.24 2.94 8.24
C LEU A 313 3.76 3.35 8.31
N SER A 314 3.20 3.84 7.21
CA SER A 314 1.79 4.23 7.17
C SER A 314 0.83 3.08 6.89
N LEU A 315 1.20 2.08 6.09
CA LEU A 315 0.33 0.97 5.71
C LEU A 315 0.52 -0.30 6.56
N SER A 316 1.56 -0.37 7.37
CA SER A 316 2.04 -1.59 8.01
C SER A 316 2.69 -2.58 7.02
N ILE A 317 3.61 -3.39 7.51
CA ILE A 317 4.19 -4.50 6.74
C ILE A 317 3.13 -5.57 6.45
N TYR A 318 2.15 -5.71 7.33
CA TYR A 318 0.98 -6.56 7.14
C TYR A 318 -0.25 -5.70 6.79
N PRO A 319 -0.50 -5.42 5.50
CA PRO A 319 -1.61 -4.55 5.11
C PRO A 319 -2.97 -5.13 5.52
N ILE A 320 -3.90 -4.25 5.84
CA ILE A 320 -5.30 -4.63 6.10
C ILE A 320 -5.81 -5.50 4.95
N GLY A 321 -6.46 -6.62 5.31
CA GLY A 321 -6.98 -7.61 4.38
C GLY A 321 -5.99 -8.73 4.03
N LEU A 322 -4.73 -8.65 4.45
CA LEU A 322 -3.76 -9.73 4.26
C LEU A 322 -4.20 -10.97 5.04
N TYR A 323 -4.19 -12.12 4.39
CA TYR A 323 -4.37 -13.39 5.07
C TYR A 323 -3.06 -13.86 5.67
N VAL A 324 -3.13 -14.38 6.89
CA VAL A 324 -1.94 -14.70 7.69
C VAL A 324 -2.10 -16.02 8.42
N LEU A 325 -0.99 -16.72 8.59
CA LEU A 325 -0.86 -17.82 9.53
C LEU A 325 -0.45 -17.23 10.89
N LEU A 326 -1.12 -17.65 11.95
CA LEU A 326 -0.90 -17.17 13.30
C LEU A 326 -0.09 -18.18 14.11
N SER A 327 0.58 -17.72 15.18
CA SER A 327 1.44 -18.56 16.03
C SER A 327 0.70 -19.71 16.73
N ASN A 328 -0.61 -19.63 16.84
CA ASN A 328 -1.45 -20.72 17.32
C ASN A 328 -1.85 -21.74 16.24
N GLY A 329 -1.27 -21.67 15.04
CA GLY A 329 -1.56 -22.51 13.89
C GLY A 329 -2.87 -22.17 13.15
N LYS A 330 -3.63 -21.19 13.60
CA LYS A 330 -4.87 -20.76 12.93
C LYS A 330 -4.59 -19.78 11.82
N LYS A 331 -5.49 -19.75 10.86
CA LYS A 331 -5.51 -18.72 9.80
C LYS A 331 -6.31 -17.51 10.27
N GLY A 332 -5.97 -16.35 9.75
CA GLY A 332 -6.69 -15.12 10.04
C GLY A 332 -6.52 -14.09 8.95
N GLN A 333 -7.23 -12.99 9.08
CA GLN A 333 -7.12 -11.85 8.19
C GLN A 333 -6.80 -10.59 9.00
N VAL A 334 -5.84 -9.81 8.54
CA VAL A 334 -5.55 -8.49 9.10
C VAL A 334 -6.75 -7.57 8.82
N VAL A 335 -7.37 -7.06 9.87
CA VAL A 335 -8.58 -6.23 9.77
C VAL A 335 -8.38 -4.80 10.19
N ASP A 336 -7.33 -4.55 10.97
CA ASP A 336 -7.00 -3.19 11.41
C ASP A 336 -5.50 -3.04 11.69
N VAL A 337 -5.01 -1.79 11.65
CA VAL A 337 -3.65 -1.42 12.03
C VAL A 337 -3.70 -0.84 13.43
N ASN A 338 -2.78 -1.22 14.29
CA ASN A 338 -2.62 -0.55 15.58
C ASN A 338 -1.87 0.78 15.35
N PRO A 339 -2.51 1.95 15.59
CA PRO A 339 -1.86 3.24 15.36
C PRO A 339 -0.65 3.49 16.26
N GLU A 340 -0.67 2.93 17.48
CA GLU A 340 0.45 3.04 18.43
C GLU A 340 1.58 2.08 18.09
N ASN A 341 1.21 0.96 17.47
CA ASN A 341 2.16 -0.07 17.07
C ASN A 341 1.73 -0.76 15.76
N PRO A 342 2.02 -0.16 14.59
CA PRO A 342 1.57 -0.68 13.28
C PRO A 342 2.04 -2.10 12.93
N ARG A 343 2.81 -2.72 13.81
CA ARG A 343 3.42 -4.06 13.68
C ARG A 343 2.59 -5.16 14.24
N PHE A 344 1.78 -4.79 15.18
CA PHE A 344 0.87 -5.71 15.81
C PHE A 344 -0.54 -5.37 15.33
N PRO A 345 -0.88 -5.72 14.08
CA PRO A 345 -2.20 -5.44 13.55
C PRO A 345 -3.26 -6.21 14.33
N VAL A 346 -4.49 -5.77 14.22
CA VAL A 346 -5.64 -6.55 14.67
C VAL A 346 -5.94 -7.59 13.61
N VAL A 347 -6.08 -8.84 14.01
CA VAL A 347 -6.43 -9.96 13.12
C VAL A 347 -7.78 -10.54 13.50
N GLN A 348 -8.56 -10.85 12.50
CA GLN A 348 -9.74 -11.67 12.60
C GLN A 348 -9.31 -13.13 12.53
N VAL A 349 -9.52 -13.91 13.59
CA VAL A 349 -9.07 -15.30 13.67
C VAL A 349 -10.16 -16.22 13.14
N PHE A 350 -9.86 -16.98 12.10
CA PHE A 350 -10.85 -17.88 11.50
C PHE A 350 -11.12 -19.08 12.40
N GLY A 351 -12.40 -19.45 12.49
CA GLY A 351 -12.86 -20.54 13.35
C GLY A 351 -12.89 -20.20 14.84
N GLU A 352 -12.60 -18.98 15.25
CA GLU A 352 -12.81 -18.51 16.61
C GLU A 352 -13.97 -17.51 16.67
N TYR A 353 -14.83 -17.72 17.67
CA TYR A 353 -16.02 -16.89 17.88
C TYR A 353 -16.01 -16.37 19.33
N THR A 354 -16.55 -15.20 19.50
CA THR A 354 -16.86 -14.64 20.82
C THR A 354 -18.10 -15.33 21.42
N PRO A 355 -18.37 -15.23 22.73
CA PRO A 355 -19.55 -15.85 23.34
C PRO A 355 -20.89 -15.43 22.73
N ASP A 356 -20.93 -14.26 22.10
CA ASP A 356 -22.10 -13.72 21.37
C ASP A 356 -22.15 -14.16 19.89
N GLY A 357 -21.33 -15.14 19.49
CA GLY A 357 -21.33 -15.76 18.15
C GLY A 357 -20.65 -14.96 17.05
N LYS A 358 -19.94 -13.89 17.39
CA LYS A 358 -19.22 -13.07 16.42
C LYS A 358 -17.80 -13.60 16.21
N ILE A 359 -17.23 -13.37 15.02
CA ILE A 359 -15.86 -13.79 14.74
C ILE A 359 -14.89 -13.01 15.65
N LYS A 360 -13.97 -13.74 16.30
CA LYS A 360 -13.04 -13.17 17.25
C LYS A 360 -11.99 -12.31 16.57
N MET A 361 -11.89 -11.06 16.99
CA MET A 361 -10.80 -10.16 16.60
C MET A 361 -9.76 -10.12 17.73
N MET A 362 -8.49 -10.20 17.37
CA MET A 362 -7.40 -10.20 18.35
C MET A 362 -6.32 -9.22 17.92
N GLN A 363 -5.87 -8.41 18.88
CA GLN A 363 -4.69 -7.62 18.73
C GLN A 363 -3.48 -8.55 18.80
N THR A 364 -2.66 -8.57 17.74
CA THR A 364 -1.39 -9.29 17.79
C THR A 364 -0.41 -8.58 18.73
N SER A 365 0.44 -9.32 19.41
CA SER A 365 1.46 -8.77 20.29
C SER A 365 2.59 -9.78 20.48
N PRO A 366 3.80 -9.35 20.90
CA PRO A 366 4.94 -10.25 21.08
C PRO A 366 4.67 -11.36 22.10
N ASN A 367 3.85 -11.05 23.12
CA ASN A 367 3.62 -11.92 24.27
C ASN A 367 2.34 -12.76 24.16
N ASN A 368 1.61 -12.67 23.06
CA ASN A 368 0.34 -13.37 22.88
C ASN A 368 0.30 -14.01 21.48
N LEU A 369 -0.54 -13.50 20.59
CA LEU A 369 -0.73 -14.00 19.25
C LEU A 369 0.17 -13.23 18.27
N THR A 370 1.01 -13.93 17.51
CA THR A 370 1.87 -13.31 16.50
C THR A 370 1.51 -13.80 15.10
N ILE A 371 1.84 -13.01 14.10
CA ILE A 371 1.77 -13.43 12.69
C ILE A 371 3.04 -14.24 12.39
N VAL A 372 2.86 -15.46 11.90
CA VAL A 372 3.97 -16.33 11.46
C VAL A 372 4.39 -15.96 10.05
N ARG A 373 3.42 -15.95 9.10
CA ARG A 373 3.65 -15.58 7.70
C ARG A 373 2.38 -15.12 6.99
N PRO A 374 2.50 -14.41 5.87
CA PRO A 374 1.41 -14.24 4.91
C PRO A 374 0.96 -15.60 4.33
N LEU A 375 -0.32 -15.67 3.95
CA LEU A 375 -0.90 -16.80 3.25
C LEU A 375 -1.27 -16.38 1.83
N ASN A 376 -1.06 -17.29 0.87
CA ASN A 376 -1.56 -17.16 -0.47
C ASN A 376 -3.07 -17.51 -0.53
N ARG A 377 -3.75 -17.04 -1.56
CA ARG A 377 -5.21 -17.27 -1.72
C ARG A 377 -5.55 -18.77 -1.75
N THR A 378 -4.73 -19.60 -2.36
CA THR A 378 -4.91 -21.06 -2.42
C THR A 378 -4.77 -21.76 -1.07
N GLU A 379 -4.08 -21.15 -0.11
CA GLU A 379 -3.89 -21.69 1.24
C GLU A 379 -5.06 -21.35 2.19
N ILE A 380 -6.00 -20.52 1.75
CA ILE A 380 -7.12 -20.07 2.59
C ILE A 380 -8.25 -21.08 2.53
N ASP A 381 -8.46 -21.68 1.35
CA ASP A 381 -9.58 -22.58 1.05
C ASP A 381 -9.31 -24.05 1.47
N THR A 382 -8.10 -24.33 1.97
CA THR A 382 -7.69 -25.61 2.56
C THR A 382 -7.69 -25.54 4.08
#